data_7423f99ad56672cd4d2d38d769f8218f
#
_entry.id   7423f99ad56672cd4d2d38d769f8218f
#
_cell.length_a   1.000
_cell.length_b   1.000
_cell.length_c   1.000
_cell.angle_alpha   90.00
_cell.angle_beta   90.00
_cell.angle_gamma   90.00
#
_symmetry.space_group_name_H-M   'P 1'
#
loop_
_entity.id
_entity.type
_entity.pdbx_description
1 polymer ?
#
loop_
_entity_poly.entity_id
_entity_poly.type
_entity_poly.pdbx_seq_one_letter_code
_entity_poly.pdbx_strand_id
1 'polypeptide(L)'
;MGFKDFSLLFAVCFVWGLNIVITRWVVFDAAVPPIFFAAVRFLGVAILLVPFLRPIPEDIKTLFLISFFIGAGHFALLFLGLANAEASAASIVSQLGVPFSTLMSLAFLGETIGWRRAIGILLAFAGVILIAVDPQSFTISFGLLYIVGAAFIGSIGGVLMKRMRPVSALQMQVWIGLFSFAPLFAVSAFLEQGQLSTYVSGGWPVWTATLFA
;
A
#
# COMPACT_ATOMS: atom_id res chain seq x y z
N MET A 1 -13.04 -9.50 22.99
CA MET A 1 -12.57 -10.21 21.78
C MET A 1 -12.57 -11.70 22.05
N GLY A 2 -13.27 -12.50 21.26
CA GLY A 2 -13.23 -13.95 21.38
C GLY A 2 -11.93 -14.52 20.81
N PHE A 3 -11.62 -15.79 21.16
CA PHE A 3 -10.43 -16.48 20.64
C PHE A 3 -10.41 -16.52 19.09
N LYS A 4 -11.57 -16.66 18.46
CA LYS A 4 -11.74 -16.64 17.00
C LYS A 4 -11.33 -15.30 16.39
N ASP A 5 -11.74 -14.18 17.02
CA ASP A 5 -11.39 -12.83 16.53
C ASP A 5 -9.90 -12.58 16.65
N PHE A 6 -9.28 -13.04 17.73
CA PHE A 6 -7.85 -12.94 17.96
C PHE A 6 -7.07 -13.75 16.92
N SER A 7 -7.48 -15.00 16.66
CA SER A 7 -6.83 -15.88 15.67
C SER A 7 -6.94 -15.31 14.26
N LEU A 8 -8.09 -14.75 13.91
CA LEU A 8 -8.30 -14.09 12.61
C LEU A 8 -7.40 -12.86 12.46
N LEU A 9 -7.34 -12.01 13.48
CA LEU A 9 -6.50 -10.83 13.48
C LEU A 9 -5.02 -11.20 13.34
N PHE A 10 -4.57 -12.22 14.09
CA PHE A 10 -3.22 -12.74 14.00
C PHE A 10 -2.90 -13.24 12.59
N ALA A 11 -3.80 -14.02 11.97
CA ALA A 11 -3.64 -14.52 10.62
C ALA A 11 -3.52 -13.38 9.59
N VAL A 12 -4.36 -12.35 9.71
CA VAL A 12 -4.29 -11.16 8.83
C VAL A 12 -2.95 -10.44 8.98
N CYS A 13 -2.50 -10.19 10.21
CA CYS A 13 -1.21 -9.54 10.47
C CYS A 13 -0.04 -10.37 9.94
N PHE A 14 -0.10 -11.69 10.10
CA PHE A 14 0.92 -12.61 9.59
C PHE A 14 1.00 -12.57 8.06
N VAL A 15 -0.16 -12.66 7.38
CA VAL A 15 -0.23 -12.57 5.91
C VAL A 15 0.29 -11.23 5.41
N TRP A 16 -0.05 -10.12 6.08
CA TRP A 16 0.47 -8.80 5.72
C TRP A 16 1.98 -8.68 5.90
N GLY A 17 2.51 -9.18 7.01
CA GLY A 17 3.96 -9.20 7.24
C GLY A 17 4.69 -10.02 6.17
N LEU A 18 4.17 -11.21 5.87
CA LEU A 18 4.71 -12.07 4.82
C LEU A 18 4.64 -11.41 3.43
N ASN A 19 3.56 -10.69 3.14
CA ASN A 19 3.40 -9.94 1.90
C ASN A 19 4.52 -8.89 1.71
N ILE A 20 4.89 -8.16 2.77
CA ILE A 20 5.98 -7.16 2.70
C ILE A 20 7.31 -7.85 2.40
N VAL A 21 7.61 -8.97 3.06
CA VAL A 21 8.86 -9.72 2.84
C VAL A 21 8.93 -10.27 1.41
N ILE A 22 7.85 -10.89 0.93
CA ILE A 22 7.77 -11.45 -0.43
C ILE A 22 7.88 -10.32 -1.47
N THR A 23 7.16 -9.22 -1.28
CA THR A 23 7.24 -8.06 -2.18
C THR A 23 8.66 -7.49 -2.23
N ARG A 24 9.33 -7.35 -1.07
CA ARG A 24 10.72 -6.90 -0.99
C ARG A 24 11.66 -7.84 -1.77
N TRP A 25 11.49 -9.15 -1.60
CA TRP A 25 12.27 -10.13 -2.35
C TRP A 25 12.07 -9.98 -3.86
N VAL A 26 10.83 -9.84 -4.35
CA VAL A 26 10.53 -9.69 -5.79
C VAL A 26 11.16 -8.42 -6.36
N VAL A 27 11.04 -7.29 -5.67
CA VAL A 27 11.48 -5.99 -6.23
C VAL A 27 12.95 -5.72 -6.02
N PHE A 28 13.60 -6.33 -5.02
CA PHE A 28 15.01 -6.12 -4.72
C PHE A 28 15.88 -7.29 -5.23
N ASP A 29 15.61 -8.52 -4.76
CA ASP A 29 16.46 -9.67 -5.05
C ASP A 29 16.22 -10.22 -6.46
N ALA A 30 14.95 -10.33 -6.89
CA ALA A 30 14.57 -10.73 -8.24
C ALA A 30 14.60 -9.56 -9.24
N ALA A 31 14.89 -8.34 -8.77
CA ALA A 31 15.01 -7.11 -9.54
C ALA A 31 13.85 -6.82 -10.50
N VAL A 32 12.64 -7.29 -10.15
CA VAL A 32 11.44 -6.97 -10.93
C VAL A 32 11.09 -5.50 -10.72
N PRO A 33 10.85 -4.72 -11.80
CA PRO A 33 10.51 -3.32 -11.67
C PRO A 33 9.30 -3.10 -10.75
N PRO A 34 9.42 -2.29 -9.69
CA PRO A 34 8.45 -2.24 -8.60
C PRO A 34 7.07 -1.73 -9.02
N ILE A 35 7.01 -0.71 -9.88
CA ILE A 35 5.73 -0.16 -10.35
C ILE A 35 5.03 -1.14 -11.29
N PHE A 36 5.80 -1.82 -12.16
CA PHE A 36 5.29 -2.89 -13.02
C PHE A 36 4.71 -4.04 -12.20
N PHE A 37 5.43 -4.47 -11.17
CA PHE A 37 4.95 -5.52 -10.28
C PHE A 37 3.64 -5.14 -9.59
N ALA A 38 3.52 -3.89 -9.11
CA ALA A 38 2.26 -3.37 -8.59
C ALA A 38 1.13 -3.42 -9.63
N ALA A 39 1.42 -2.99 -10.88
CA ALA A 39 0.43 -3.01 -11.96
C ALA A 39 -0.07 -4.42 -12.26
N VAL A 40 0.82 -5.41 -12.34
CA VAL A 40 0.46 -6.82 -12.61
C VAL A 40 -0.42 -7.38 -11.48
N ARG A 41 -0.12 -7.06 -10.22
CA ARG A 41 -0.95 -7.46 -9.07
C ARG A 41 -2.37 -6.89 -9.15
N PHE A 42 -2.51 -5.59 -9.41
CA PHE A 42 -3.82 -4.96 -9.57
C PHE A 42 -4.60 -5.51 -10.76
N LEU A 43 -3.92 -5.82 -11.87
CA LEU A 43 -4.53 -6.51 -13.01
C LEU A 43 -5.04 -7.90 -12.60
N GLY A 44 -4.23 -8.66 -11.88
CA GLY A 44 -4.61 -9.98 -11.36
C GLY A 44 -5.87 -9.91 -10.50
N VAL A 45 -5.91 -8.98 -9.54
CA VAL A 45 -7.10 -8.74 -8.68
C VAL A 45 -8.32 -8.35 -9.54
N ALA A 46 -8.14 -7.45 -10.51
CA ALA A 46 -9.23 -7.03 -11.40
C ALA A 46 -9.79 -8.20 -12.21
N ILE A 47 -8.93 -9.07 -12.76
CA ILE A 47 -9.34 -10.26 -13.54
C ILE A 47 -10.07 -11.27 -12.65
N LEU A 48 -9.49 -11.60 -11.48
CA LEU A 48 -10.08 -12.59 -10.57
C LEU A 48 -11.43 -12.16 -10.02
N LEU A 49 -11.62 -10.86 -9.80
CA LEU A 49 -12.82 -10.31 -9.19
C LEU A 49 -13.80 -9.69 -10.21
N VAL A 50 -13.61 -9.91 -11.52
CA VAL A 50 -14.53 -9.45 -12.60
C VAL A 50 -16.01 -9.72 -12.29
N PRO A 51 -16.42 -10.87 -11.72
CA PRO A 51 -17.83 -11.10 -11.40
C PRO A 51 -18.45 -10.09 -10.43
N PHE A 52 -17.61 -9.41 -9.63
CA PHE A 52 -18.05 -8.41 -8.64
C PHE A 52 -18.07 -6.97 -9.16
N LEU A 53 -17.81 -6.74 -10.44
CA LEU A 53 -17.91 -5.40 -11.06
C LEU A 53 -19.33 -4.82 -11.02
N ARG A 54 -20.35 -5.66 -10.99
CA ARG A 54 -21.75 -5.24 -10.97
C ARG A 54 -22.40 -5.45 -9.60
N PRO A 55 -23.34 -4.57 -9.21
CA PRO A 55 -23.77 -3.35 -9.90
C PRO A 55 -22.68 -2.27 -9.89
N ILE A 56 -22.70 -1.34 -10.86
CA ILE A 56 -21.76 -0.21 -10.88
C ILE A 56 -22.08 0.71 -9.71
N PRO A 57 -21.06 1.07 -8.87
CA PRO A 57 -21.27 1.97 -7.76
C PRO A 57 -21.73 3.36 -8.20
N GLU A 58 -22.67 3.95 -7.46
CA GLU A 58 -23.18 5.29 -7.77
C GLU A 58 -22.08 6.36 -7.69
N ASP A 59 -21.18 6.22 -6.71
CA ASP A 59 -20.08 7.15 -6.45
C ASP A 59 -18.80 6.79 -7.22
N ILE A 60 -18.90 6.43 -8.50
CA ILE A 60 -17.77 5.98 -9.33
C ILE A 60 -16.61 6.98 -9.38
N LYS A 61 -16.89 8.29 -9.33
CA LYS A 61 -15.85 9.35 -9.32
C LYS A 61 -15.05 9.33 -8.01
N THR A 62 -15.73 9.19 -6.88
CA THR A 62 -15.07 9.06 -5.58
C THR A 62 -14.27 7.77 -5.52
N LEU A 63 -14.80 6.68 -6.07
CA LEU A 63 -14.11 5.40 -6.14
C LEU A 63 -12.84 5.48 -7.02
N PHE A 64 -12.88 6.23 -8.12
CA PHE A 64 -11.69 6.50 -8.94
C PHE A 64 -10.61 7.24 -8.13
N LEU A 65 -11.00 8.28 -7.37
CA LEU A 65 -10.05 8.99 -6.50
C LEU A 65 -9.50 8.08 -5.40
N ILE A 66 -10.34 7.28 -4.75
CA ILE A 66 -9.90 6.29 -3.76
C ILE A 66 -8.88 5.33 -4.39
N SER A 67 -9.17 4.82 -5.58
CA SER A 67 -8.28 3.90 -6.31
C SER A 67 -6.95 4.56 -6.65
N PHE A 68 -6.96 5.84 -7.02
CA PHE A 68 -5.74 6.58 -7.26
C PHE A 68 -4.89 6.71 -5.98
N PHE A 69 -5.50 7.07 -4.85
CA PHE A 69 -4.78 7.29 -3.59
C PHE A 69 -4.38 5.98 -2.90
N ILE A 70 -5.32 5.02 -2.72
CA ILE A 70 -5.04 3.75 -2.04
C ILE A 70 -4.35 2.75 -2.97
N GLY A 71 -4.73 2.72 -4.23
CA GLY A 71 -4.19 1.78 -5.20
C GLY A 71 -2.92 2.33 -5.86
N ALA A 72 -3.04 3.12 -6.91
CA ALA A 72 -1.91 3.51 -7.74
C ALA A 72 -0.83 4.28 -6.97
N GLY A 73 -1.19 5.38 -6.29
CA GLY A 73 -0.22 6.24 -5.60
C GLY A 73 0.45 5.57 -4.41
N HIS A 74 -0.36 4.96 -3.53
CA HIS A 74 0.17 4.27 -2.35
C HIS A 74 1.10 3.12 -2.74
N PHE A 75 0.67 2.22 -3.63
CA PHE A 75 1.47 1.04 -3.97
C PHE A 75 2.67 1.36 -4.85
N ALA A 76 2.60 2.38 -5.73
CA ALA A 76 3.77 2.84 -6.45
C ALA A 76 4.88 3.27 -5.48
N LEU A 77 4.54 4.14 -4.52
CA LEU A 77 5.49 4.62 -3.53
C LEU A 77 5.95 3.51 -2.57
N LEU A 78 5.03 2.65 -2.12
CA LEU A 78 5.38 1.53 -1.23
C LEU A 78 6.38 0.59 -1.89
N PHE A 79 6.18 0.22 -3.15
CA PHE A 79 7.05 -0.71 -3.84
C PHE A 79 8.39 -0.09 -4.23
N LEU A 80 8.40 1.19 -4.63
CA LEU A 80 9.65 1.95 -4.77
C LEU A 80 10.41 2.01 -3.45
N GLY A 81 9.69 2.19 -2.34
CA GLY A 81 10.27 2.16 -1.01
C GLY A 81 10.88 0.80 -0.66
N LEU A 82 10.14 -0.28 -0.90
CA LEU A 82 10.61 -1.65 -0.65
C LEU A 82 11.80 -2.06 -1.55
N ALA A 83 11.92 -1.49 -2.74
CA ALA A 83 13.10 -1.68 -3.59
C ALA A 83 14.37 -1.03 -2.99
N ASN A 84 14.21 -0.01 -2.11
CA ASN A 84 15.32 0.81 -1.63
C ASN A 84 15.46 0.83 -0.08
N ALA A 85 14.68 0.03 0.65
CA ALA A 85 14.72 -0.03 2.11
C ALA A 85 14.64 -1.47 2.63
N GLU A 86 15.12 -1.67 3.84
CA GLU A 86 14.98 -2.93 4.57
C GLU A 86 13.51 -3.24 4.88
N ALA A 87 13.09 -4.51 4.71
CA ALA A 87 11.70 -4.92 4.95
C ALA A 87 11.23 -4.68 6.38
N SER A 88 12.12 -4.84 7.37
CA SER A 88 11.86 -4.59 8.79
C SER A 88 11.53 -3.12 9.05
N ALA A 89 12.38 -2.21 8.59
CA ALA A 89 12.17 -0.77 8.71
C ALA A 89 10.93 -0.32 7.91
N ALA A 90 10.75 -0.84 6.69
CA ALA A 90 9.58 -0.60 5.86
C ALA A 90 8.27 -0.97 6.56
N SER A 91 8.23 -2.12 7.23
CA SER A 91 7.07 -2.59 7.98
C SER A 91 6.68 -1.64 9.11
N ILE A 92 7.67 -1.10 9.84
CA ILE A 92 7.43 -0.15 10.94
C ILE A 92 6.97 1.19 10.38
N VAL A 93 7.66 1.71 9.36
CA VAL A 93 7.35 3.02 8.76
C VAL A 93 5.97 3.02 8.08
N SER A 94 5.54 1.91 7.47
CA SER A 94 4.21 1.80 6.87
C SER A 94 3.08 1.97 7.90
N GLN A 95 3.33 1.71 9.18
CA GLN A 95 2.35 1.91 10.26
C GLN A 95 2.04 3.39 10.51
N LEU A 96 2.80 4.33 9.94
CA LEU A 96 2.43 5.74 9.91
C LEU A 96 1.09 6.01 9.20
N GLY A 97 0.55 5.06 8.46
CA GLY A 97 -0.80 5.12 7.93
C GLY A 97 -1.85 5.36 9.02
N VAL A 98 -1.66 4.84 10.23
CA VAL A 98 -2.58 5.03 11.37
C VAL A 98 -2.56 6.48 11.89
N PRO A 99 -1.42 7.07 12.27
CA PRO A 99 -1.36 8.48 12.66
C PRO A 99 -1.77 9.42 11.52
N PHE A 100 -1.36 9.18 10.28
CA PHE A 100 -1.80 9.99 9.14
C PHE A 100 -3.32 9.93 8.93
N SER A 101 -3.92 8.73 8.97
CA SER A 101 -5.38 8.59 8.87
C SER A 101 -6.11 9.34 9.99
N THR A 102 -5.54 9.37 11.19
CA THR A 102 -6.10 10.14 12.32
C THR A 102 -6.01 11.63 12.06
N LEU A 103 -4.84 12.14 11.62
CA LEU A 103 -4.64 13.55 11.29
C LEU A 103 -5.55 14.00 10.13
N MET A 104 -5.68 13.16 9.10
CA MET A 104 -6.59 13.44 7.99
C MET A 104 -8.06 13.44 8.43
N SER A 105 -8.46 12.53 9.32
CA SER A 105 -9.82 12.52 9.89
C SER A 105 -10.09 13.78 10.72
N LEU A 106 -9.11 14.27 11.48
CA LEU A 106 -9.19 15.56 12.18
C LEU A 106 -9.44 16.71 11.19
N ALA A 107 -8.59 16.78 10.17
CA ALA A 107 -8.59 17.90 9.23
C ALA A 107 -9.84 17.91 8.32
N PHE A 108 -10.27 16.76 7.84
CA PHE A 108 -11.31 16.65 6.81
C PHE A 108 -12.69 16.22 7.33
N LEU A 109 -12.74 15.50 8.46
CA LEU A 109 -14.00 15.01 9.04
C LEU A 109 -14.43 15.77 10.31
N GLY A 110 -13.57 16.69 10.81
CA GLY A 110 -13.85 17.42 12.05
C GLY A 110 -13.86 16.51 13.30
N GLU A 111 -13.25 15.33 13.22
CA GLU A 111 -13.11 14.45 14.38
C GLU A 111 -12.22 15.12 15.43
N THR A 112 -12.43 14.82 16.71
CA THR A 112 -11.58 15.29 17.80
C THR A 112 -10.78 14.14 18.39
N ILE A 113 -9.55 14.43 18.82
CA ILE A 113 -8.72 13.41 19.50
C ILE A 113 -8.38 13.85 20.91
N GLY A 114 -8.35 12.87 21.83
CA GLY A 114 -7.89 13.12 23.19
C GLY A 114 -6.34 13.24 23.23
N TRP A 115 -5.84 13.91 24.27
CA TRP A 115 -4.41 14.16 24.46
C TRP A 115 -3.52 12.90 24.43
N ARG A 116 -4.04 11.76 24.93
CA ARG A 116 -3.33 10.46 24.90
C ARG A 116 -3.04 10.00 23.47
N ARG A 117 -4.03 10.16 22.56
CA ARG A 117 -3.86 9.81 21.15
C ARG A 117 -2.90 10.78 20.46
N ALA A 118 -2.93 12.07 20.81
CA ALA A 118 -1.99 13.06 20.29
C ALA A 118 -0.54 12.71 20.67
N ILE A 119 -0.27 12.36 21.93
CA ILE A 119 1.06 11.88 22.35
C ILE A 119 1.47 10.63 21.58
N GLY A 120 0.58 9.65 21.41
CA GLY A 120 0.86 8.43 20.63
C GLY A 120 1.28 8.73 19.18
N ILE A 121 0.63 9.70 18.54
CA ILE A 121 0.98 10.17 17.20
C ILE A 121 2.39 10.79 17.18
N LEU A 122 2.71 11.66 18.14
CA LEU A 122 4.03 12.28 18.24
C LEU A 122 5.12 11.24 18.46
N LEU A 123 4.89 10.26 19.34
CA LEU A 123 5.83 9.17 19.58
C LEU A 123 6.03 8.29 18.33
N ALA A 124 4.97 8.03 17.57
CA ALA A 124 5.08 7.27 16.32
C ALA A 124 5.96 7.99 15.28
N PHE A 125 5.76 9.30 15.08
CA PHE A 125 6.61 10.09 14.19
C PHE A 125 8.06 10.17 14.69
N ALA A 126 8.28 10.39 15.99
CA ALA A 126 9.62 10.40 16.58
C ALA A 126 10.33 9.05 16.37
N GLY A 127 9.64 7.93 16.60
CA GLY A 127 10.18 6.59 16.35
C GLY A 127 10.59 6.36 14.90
N VAL A 128 9.77 6.82 13.95
CA VAL A 128 10.11 6.71 12.52
C VAL A 128 11.30 7.58 12.15
N ILE A 129 11.42 8.79 12.70
CA ILE A 129 12.59 9.64 12.46
C ILE A 129 13.87 8.94 12.94
N LEU A 130 13.84 8.30 14.11
CA LEU A 130 14.98 7.55 14.64
C LEU A 130 15.40 6.37 13.75
N ILE A 131 14.45 5.74 13.07
CA ILE A 131 14.72 4.63 12.14
C ILE A 131 15.21 5.15 10.78
N ALA A 132 14.66 6.29 10.32
CA ALA A 132 14.93 6.82 8.99
C ALA A 132 16.29 7.52 8.87
N VAL A 133 16.87 7.97 9.98
CA VAL A 133 18.15 8.67 10.01
C VAL A 133 19.26 7.69 10.40
N ASP A 134 20.26 7.55 9.53
CA ASP A 134 21.47 6.81 9.89
C ASP A 134 22.29 7.62 10.91
N PRO A 135 22.52 7.09 12.12
CA PRO A 135 23.24 7.83 13.17
C PRO A 135 24.69 8.18 12.82
N GLN A 136 25.31 7.42 11.90
CA GLN A 136 26.72 7.61 11.55
C GLN A 136 26.92 8.66 10.45
N SER A 137 26.01 8.67 9.46
CA SER A 137 26.13 9.56 8.30
C SER A 137 25.16 10.75 8.33
N PHE A 138 24.21 10.77 9.26
CA PHE A 138 23.10 11.74 9.31
C PHE A 138 22.31 11.82 7.98
N THR A 139 22.33 10.75 7.19
CA THR A 139 21.59 10.68 5.92
C THR A 139 20.22 10.05 6.12
N ILE A 140 19.24 10.54 5.37
CA ILE A 140 17.87 10.00 5.38
C ILE A 140 17.75 8.93 4.31
N SER A 141 17.18 7.77 4.65
CA SER A 141 16.89 6.73 3.69
C SER A 141 15.77 7.17 2.73
N PHE A 142 16.10 7.36 1.45
CA PHE A 142 15.11 7.67 0.41
C PHE A 142 14.05 6.58 0.28
N GLY A 143 14.42 5.31 0.47
CA GLY A 143 13.46 4.20 0.47
C GLY A 143 12.38 4.37 1.55
N LEU A 144 12.77 4.78 2.76
CA LEU A 144 11.82 5.04 3.84
C LEU A 144 10.97 6.29 3.59
N LEU A 145 11.50 7.33 2.93
CA LEU A 145 10.71 8.49 2.52
C LEU A 145 9.59 8.13 1.54
N TYR A 146 9.84 7.23 0.59
CA TYR A 146 8.79 6.71 -0.28
C TYR A 146 7.69 6.01 0.51
N ILE A 147 8.03 5.24 1.54
CA ILE A 147 7.05 4.54 2.39
C ILE A 147 6.24 5.52 3.25
N VAL A 148 6.88 6.56 3.79
CA VAL A 148 6.16 7.67 4.47
C VAL A 148 5.16 8.32 3.52
N GLY A 149 5.58 8.63 2.29
CA GLY A 149 4.70 9.16 1.24
C GLY A 149 3.54 8.22 0.90
N ALA A 150 3.82 6.92 0.80
CA ALA A 150 2.80 5.89 0.59
C ALA A 150 1.76 5.89 1.72
N ALA A 151 2.21 5.89 2.97
CA ALA A 151 1.35 5.92 4.14
C ALA A 151 0.47 7.19 4.18
N PHE A 152 1.06 8.34 3.83
CA PHE A 152 0.33 9.62 3.74
C PHE A 152 -0.74 9.60 2.65
N ILE A 153 -0.37 9.24 1.42
CA ILE A 153 -1.30 9.16 0.28
C ILE A 153 -2.40 8.14 0.53
N GLY A 154 -2.06 6.95 1.04
CA GLY A 154 -3.04 5.93 1.39
C GLY A 154 -4.05 6.39 2.43
N SER A 155 -3.62 7.21 3.40
CA SER A 155 -4.51 7.74 4.43
C SER A 155 -5.53 8.75 3.87
N ILE A 156 -5.18 9.52 2.84
CA ILE A 156 -6.14 10.39 2.13
C ILE A 156 -7.26 9.55 1.52
N GLY A 157 -6.89 8.48 0.80
CA GLY A 157 -7.87 7.56 0.22
C GLY A 157 -8.73 6.87 1.27
N GLY A 158 -8.16 6.51 2.43
CA GLY A 158 -8.90 5.94 3.56
C GLY A 158 -9.97 6.90 4.12
N VAL A 159 -9.68 8.20 4.18
CA VAL A 159 -10.65 9.22 4.60
C VAL A 159 -11.74 9.42 3.53
N LEU A 160 -11.39 9.41 2.26
CA LEU A 160 -12.37 9.45 1.17
C LEU A 160 -13.31 8.24 1.22
N MET A 161 -12.78 7.05 1.52
CA MET A 161 -13.57 5.82 1.69
C MET A 161 -14.61 5.94 2.80
N LYS A 162 -14.30 6.62 3.91
CA LYS A 162 -15.28 6.86 5.00
C LYS A 162 -16.48 7.72 4.56
N ARG A 163 -16.32 8.55 3.52
CA ARG A 163 -17.38 9.42 2.98
C ARG A 163 -18.20 8.78 1.87
N MET A 164 -17.70 7.70 1.29
CA MET A 164 -18.37 7.01 0.19
C MET A 164 -19.53 6.16 0.69
N ARG A 165 -20.57 6.01 -0.13
CA ARG A 165 -21.63 5.05 0.15
C ARG A 165 -21.08 3.64 0.27
N PRO A 166 -21.58 2.82 1.23
CA PRO A 166 -21.10 1.47 1.42
C PRO A 166 -21.19 0.62 0.17
N VAL A 167 -20.09 0.00 -0.21
CA VAL A 167 -20.02 -1.04 -1.24
C VAL A 167 -19.39 -2.30 -0.61
N SER A 168 -19.60 -3.47 -1.21
CA SER A 168 -19.00 -4.69 -0.68
C SER A 168 -17.47 -4.63 -0.82
N ALA A 169 -16.75 -5.33 0.08
CA ALA A 169 -15.29 -5.36 0.06
C ALA A 169 -14.75 -5.90 -1.28
N LEU A 170 -15.37 -6.94 -1.85
CA LEU A 170 -14.95 -7.51 -3.13
C LEU A 170 -15.20 -6.53 -4.28
N GLN A 171 -16.33 -5.82 -4.25
CA GLN A 171 -16.64 -4.78 -5.23
C GLN A 171 -15.64 -3.62 -5.15
N MET A 172 -15.29 -3.19 -3.94
CA MET A 172 -14.25 -2.18 -3.73
C MET A 172 -12.91 -2.62 -4.35
N GLN A 173 -12.49 -3.86 -4.06
CA GLN A 173 -11.21 -4.38 -4.53
C GLN A 173 -11.12 -4.50 -6.06
N VAL A 174 -12.16 -4.96 -6.74
CA VAL A 174 -12.13 -5.07 -8.21
C VAL A 174 -12.04 -3.70 -8.88
N TRP A 175 -12.74 -2.69 -8.35
CA TRP A 175 -12.69 -1.34 -8.89
C TRP A 175 -11.35 -0.65 -8.59
N ILE A 176 -10.80 -0.85 -7.38
CA ILE A 176 -9.44 -0.39 -7.07
C ILE A 176 -8.44 -1.05 -8.02
N GLY A 177 -8.54 -2.36 -8.23
CA GLY A 177 -7.70 -3.08 -9.19
C GLY A 177 -7.76 -2.50 -10.59
N LEU A 178 -8.96 -2.30 -11.12
CA LEU A 178 -9.20 -1.81 -12.47
C LEU A 178 -8.68 -0.37 -12.67
N PHE A 179 -8.97 0.52 -11.72
CA PHE A 179 -8.57 1.92 -11.84
C PHE A 179 -7.09 2.18 -11.50
N SER A 180 -6.46 1.28 -10.72
CA SER A 180 -5.05 1.42 -10.37
C SER A 180 -4.11 0.79 -11.40
N PHE A 181 -4.54 -0.28 -12.07
CA PHE A 181 -3.74 -0.97 -13.08
C PHE A 181 -3.26 -0.02 -14.18
N ALA A 182 -4.17 0.72 -14.83
CA ALA A 182 -3.85 1.54 -15.99
C ALA A 182 -2.83 2.65 -15.71
N PRO A 183 -2.99 3.49 -14.66
CA PRO A 183 -1.99 4.51 -14.32
C PRO A 183 -0.66 3.91 -13.86
N LEU A 184 -0.64 2.81 -13.12
CA LEU A 184 0.60 2.14 -12.72
C LEU A 184 1.34 1.59 -13.94
N PHE A 185 0.63 0.93 -14.85
CA PHE A 185 1.24 0.42 -16.08
C PHE A 185 1.79 1.55 -16.95
N ALA A 186 1.05 2.65 -17.09
CA ALA A 186 1.54 3.82 -17.82
C ALA A 186 2.81 4.40 -17.19
N VAL A 187 2.81 4.63 -15.87
CA VAL A 187 3.99 5.16 -15.16
C VAL A 187 5.18 4.22 -15.28
N SER A 188 4.97 2.91 -15.15
CA SER A 188 6.01 1.90 -15.33
C SER A 188 6.59 1.95 -16.73
N ALA A 189 5.75 2.07 -17.76
CA ALA A 189 6.22 2.12 -19.15
C ALA A 189 7.12 3.33 -19.45
N PHE A 190 6.95 4.44 -18.70
CA PHE A 190 7.79 5.64 -18.86
C PHE A 190 9.04 5.66 -17.97
N LEU A 191 8.97 5.09 -16.76
CA LEU A 191 10.01 5.22 -15.75
C LEU A 191 10.87 3.97 -15.56
N GLU A 192 10.38 2.81 -15.94
CA GLU A 192 11.05 1.52 -15.74
C GLU A 192 11.45 0.90 -17.07
N GLN A 193 12.43 -0.01 -17.04
CA GLN A 193 12.91 -0.74 -18.22
C GLN A 193 12.99 -2.23 -17.90
N GLY A 194 12.90 -3.05 -18.96
CA GLY A 194 13.04 -4.51 -18.80
C GLY A 194 11.89 -5.21 -18.08
N GLN A 195 10.71 -4.59 -17.98
CA GLN A 195 9.58 -5.08 -17.19
C GLN A 195 9.22 -6.52 -17.47
N LEU A 196 8.88 -6.82 -18.74
CA LEU A 196 8.47 -8.15 -19.17
C LEU A 196 9.62 -9.16 -19.12
N SER A 197 10.82 -8.76 -19.55
CA SER A 197 11.99 -9.66 -19.57
C SER A 197 12.35 -10.11 -18.15
N THR A 198 12.41 -9.19 -17.18
CA THR A 198 12.75 -9.51 -15.80
C THR A 198 11.64 -10.32 -15.13
N TYR A 199 10.38 -9.97 -15.37
CA TYR A 199 9.24 -10.69 -14.81
C TYR A 199 9.14 -12.14 -15.34
N VAL A 200 9.38 -12.33 -16.64
CA VAL A 200 9.34 -13.66 -17.26
C VAL A 200 10.56 -14.49 -16.85
N SER A 201 11.76 -13.90 -16.85
CA SER A 201 12.99 -14.59 -16.42
C SER A 201 12.99 -14.99 -14.96
N GLY A 202 12.28 -14.25 -14.09
CA GLY A 202 12.06 -14.59 -12.69
C GLY A 202 11.28 -15.90 -12.48
N GLY A 203 10.58 -16.35 -13.52
CA GLY A 203 9.93 -17.63 -13.59
C GLY A 203 8.85 -17.86 -12.55
N TRP A 204 8.60 -19.13 -12.26
CA TRP A 204 7.52 -19.54 -11.38
C TRP A 204 7.61 -18.98 -9.95
N PRO A 205 8.79 -18.73 -9.33
CA PRO A 205 8.83 -18.10 -8.01
C PRO A 205 8.24 -16.69 -7.99
N VAL A 206 8.53 -15.87 -9.02
CA VAL A 206 7.99 -14.51 -9.15
C VAL A 206 6.48 -14.55 -9.43
N TRP A 207 6.04 -15.51 -10.27
CA TRP A 207 4.61 -15.64 -10.60
C TRP A 207 3.77 -16.07 -9.40
N THR A 208 4.27 -17.03 -8.60
CA THR A 208 3.60 -17.42 -7.35
C THR A 208 3.61 -16.31 -6.31
N ALA A 209 4.71 -15.57 -6.19
CA ALA A 209 4.78 -14.38 -5.36
C ALA A 209 3.73 -13.34 -5.77
N THR A 210 3.52 -13.15 -7.08
CA THR A 210 2.49 -12.23 -7.61
C THR A 210 1.07 -12.65 -7.23
N LEU A 211 0.79 -13.95 -7.26
CA LEU A 211 -0.53 -14.48 -6.87
C LEU A 211 -0.77 -14.42 -5.36
N PHE A 212 0.30 -14.50 -4.56
CA PHE A 212 0.22 -14.39 -3.10
C PHE A 212 0.10 -12.93 -2.65
N ALA A 213 0.88 -12.07 -3.24
CA ALA A 213 1.02 -10.67 -2.86
C ALA A 213 -0.14 -9.82 -3.34
#